data_9a10ba59669cb8f69b06d4664877dc9f
#
_entry.id   9a10ba59669cb8f69b06d4664877dc9f
#
_cell.length_a   1.000
_cell.length_b   1.000
_cell.length_c   1.000
_cell.angle_alpha   90.00
_cell.angle_beta   90.00
_cell.angle_gamma   90.00
#
_symmetry.space_group_name_H-M   'P 1'
#
loop_
_entity.id
_entity.type
_entity.pdbx_description
1 polymer ?
#
loop_
_entity_poly.entity_id
_entity_poly.type
_entity_poly.pdbx_seq_one_letter_code
_entity_poly.pdbx_strand_id
1 'polypeptide(L)'
;YIIFRQKKLTEIKNDFINNMTHEFKTPISTISLAAQMLKDPAVGKSPAMFQHISGVINDETKRLRFQVEKVLQMSMFEKQKATLKMKEVNANDLIAGVVNTFTLKVEKYNGKITSNLDAVNPDIFVDEMHFTNVIFNLLDNAVKYKKQYHELLLNIRTWNESGKLYISIQDNGIGIKKENLKKIFDKFYRVHTGNLHDVKGFGLGLAYVKKIIQDHKGTIRAESELNVGTKFIIVLPLLKNE
;
A
#
# COMPACT_ATOMS: atom_id res chain seq x y z
N TYR A 1 -25.53 -21.58 3.98
CA TYR A 1 -24.35 -21.05 3.29
C TYR A 1 -24.41 -19.52 3.15
N ILE A 2 -25.50 -18.94 2.71
CA ILE A 2 -25.69 -17.49 2.52
C ILE A 2 -25.60 -16.74 3.86
N ILE A 3 -26.27 -17.20 4.90
CA ILE A 3 -26.27 -16.60 6.25
C ILE A 3 -24.85 -16.58 6.85
N PHE A 4 -24.10 -17.65 6.70
CA PHE A 4 -22.71 -17.72 7.16
C PHE A 4 -21.79 -16.71 6.46
N ARG A 5 -21.97 -16.52 5.16
CA ARG A 5 -21.24 -15.55 4.34
C ARG A 5 -21.59 -14.12 4.73
N GLN A 6 -22.88 -13.84 4.96
CA GLN A 6 -23.32 -12.52 5.43
C GLN A 6 -22.79 -12.19 6.83
N LYS A 7 -22.84 -13.15 7.78
CA LYS A 7 -22.32 -12.95 9.13
C LYS A 7 -20.82 -12.62 9.08
N LYS A 8 -20.06 -13.37 8.30
CA LYS A 8 -18.61 -13.13 8.14
C LYS A 8 -18.30 -11.78 7.50
N LEU A 9 -19.08 -11.33 6.52
CA LEU A 9 -18.94 -10.01 5.91
C LEU A 9 -19.24 -8.88 6.91
N THR A 10 -20.24 -9.08 7.77
CA THR A 10 -20.59 -8.13 8.84
C THR A 10 -19.48 -8.05 9.88
N GLU A 11 -18.92 -9.17 10.31
CA GLU A 11 -17.76 -9.20 11.24
C GLU A 11 -16.55 -8.45 10.65
N ILE A 12 -16.18 -8.74 9.41
CA ILE A 12 -15.07 -8.08 8.72
C ILE A 12 -15.32 -6.56 8.58
N LYS A 13 -16.56 -6.14 8.30
CA LYS A 13 -16.94 -4.73 8.22
C LYS A 13 -16.87 -4.04 9.59
N ASN A 14 -17.29 -4.70 10.64
CA ASN A 14 -17.19 -4.16 12.02
C ASN A 14 -15.73 -4.03 12.45
N ASP A 15 -14.89 -5.03 12.18
CA ASP A 15 -13.46 -4.99 12.44
C ASP A 15 -12.79 -3.82 11.68
N PHE A 16 -13.21 -3.58 10.43
CA PHE A 16 -12.74 -2.43 9.65
C PHE A 16 -13.13 -1.10 10.31
N ILE A 17 -14.38 -0.93 10.73
CA ILE A 17 -14.86 0.30 11.40
C ILE A 17 -14.09 0.52 12.69
N ASN A 18 -13.90 -0.53 13.50
CA ASN A 18 -13.14 -0.45 14.74
C ASN A 18 -11.69 -0.06 14.48
N ASN A 19 -11.04 -0.69 13.50
CA ASN A 19 -9.67 -0.35 13.11
C ASN A 19 -9.54 1.08 12.58
N MET A 20 -10.49 1.55 11.75
CA MET A 20 -10.55 2.93 11.30
C MET A 20 -10.65 3.91 12.48
N THR A 21 -11.56 3.63 13.40
CA THR A 21 -11.76 4.46 14.59
C THR A 21 -10.45 4.56 15.39
N HIS A 22 -9.77 3.44 15.60
CA HIS A 22 -8.48 3.42 16.29
C HIS A 22 -7.38 4.17 15.53
N GLU A 23 -7.26 3.95 14.21
CA GLU A 23 -6.25 4.61 13.37
C GLU A 23 -6.45 6.13 13.29
N PHE A 24 -7.69 6.61 13.34
CA PHE A 24 -7.98 8.06 13.38
C PHE A 24 -7.84 8.64 14.79
N LYS A 25 -8.21 7.90 15.83
CA LYS A 25 -8.14 8.39 17.22
C LYS A 25 -6.71 8.75 17.63
N THR A 26 -5.73 7.95 17.25
CA THR A 26 -4.33 8.17 17.62
C THR A 26 -3.80 9.52 17.13
N PRO A 27 -3.79 9.85 15.81
CA PRO A 27 -3.31 11.16 15.35
C PRO A 27 -4.15 12.33 15.91
N ILE A 28 -5.47 12.17 16.05
CA ILE A 28 -6.33 13.20 16.62
C ILE A 28 -5.95 13.49 18.08
N SER A 29 -5.71 12.45 18.88
CA SER A 29 -5.29 12.60 20.28
C SER A 29 -3.92 13.25 20.40
N THR A 30 -2.97 12.88 19.52
CA THR A 30 -1.63 13.49 19.47
C THR A 30 -1.71 14.97 19.10
N ILE A 31 -2.51 15.33 18.09
CA ILE A 31 -2.73 16.73 17.69
C ILE A 31 -3.37 17.52 18.86
N SER A 32 -4.38 16.94 19.51
CA SER A 32 -5.05 17.59 20.64
C SER A 32 -4.10 17.85 21.81
N LEU A 33 -3.26 16.86 22.15
CA LEU A 33 -2.25 17.01 23.20
C LEU A 33 -1.22 18.08 22.83
N ALA A 34 -0.69 18.04 21.61
CA ALA A 34 0.27 19.02 21.12
C ALA A 34 -0.33 20.44 21.12
N ALA A 35 -1.60 20.59 20.72
CA ALA A 35 -2.31 21.86 20.78
C ALA A 35 -2.53 22.38 22.23
N GLN A 36 -2.74 21.46 23.19
CA GLN A 36 -2.79 21.85 24.62
C GLN A 36 -1.42 22.31 25.12
N MET A 37 -0.33 21.64 24.72
CA MET A 37 1.03 22.04 25.11
C MET A 37 1.39 23.43 24.58
N LEU A 38 0.89 23.86 23.41
CA LEU A 38 1.10 25.21 22.89
C LEU A 38 0.52 26.33 23.77
N LYS A 39 -0.44 25.99 24.67
CA LYS A 39 -1.03 26.97 25.63
C LYS A 39 -0.14 27.19 26.85
N ASP A 40 0.87 26.38 27.07
CA ASP A 40 1.81 26.55 28.18
C ASP A 40 2.71 27.76 27.92
N PRO A 41 2.75 28.75 28.86
CA PRO A 41 3.60 29.93 28.73
C PRO A 41 5.10 29.58 28.58
N ALA A 42 5.55 28.44 29.09
CA ALA A 42 6.93 28.00 28.95
C ALA A 42 7.28 27.66 27.47
N VAL A 43 6.33 27.11 26.70
CA VAL A 43 6.49 26.83 25.27
C VAL A 43 6.65 28.12 24.47
N GLY A 44 5.86 29.17 24.80
CA GLY A 44 5.96 30.47 24.16
C GLY A 44 7.35 31.16 24.35
N LYS A 45 8.07 30.79 25.40
CA LYS A 45 9.44 31.27 25.68
C LYS A 45 10.54 30.45 25.01
N SER A 46 10.23 29.31 24.40
CA SER A 46 11.21 28.42 23.75
C SER A 46 10.85 28.22 22.27
N PRO A 47 11.51 28.95 21.34
CA PRO A 47 11.28 28.77 19.89
C PRO A 47 11.51 27.34 19.41
N ALA A 48 12.47 26.63 19.97
CA ALA A 48 12.75 25.24 19.61
C ALA A 48 11.59 24.30 20.01
N MET A 49 11.01 24.49 21.22
CA MET A 49 9.89 23.70 21.69
C MET A 49 8.61 24.00 20.87
N PHE A 50 8.37 25.28 20.56
CA PHE A 50 7.27 25.70 19.69
C PHE A 50 7.38 25.07 18.30
N GLN A 51 8.55 25.11 17.66
CA GLN A 51 8.79 24.47 16.37
C GLN A 51 8.58 22.95 16.43
N HIS A 52 9.08 22.30 17.47
CA HIS A 52 8.90 20.85 17.63
C HIS A 52 7.41 20.48 17.73
N ILE A 53 6.65 21.16 18.60
CA ILE A 53 5.22 20.88 18.78
C ILE A 53 4.41 21.18 17.51
N SER A 54 4.70 22.29 16.84
CA SER A 54 4.09 22.64 15.57
C SER A 54 4.41 21.62 14.49
N GLY A 55 5.63 21.09 14.48
CA GLY A 55 6.06 19.99 13.59
C GLY A 55 5.23 18.73 13.83
N VAL A 56 5.02 18.32 15.07
CA VAL A 56 4.20 17.16 15.43
C VAL A 56 2.75 17.33 14.92
N ILE A 57 2.15 18.51 15.11
CA ILE A 57 0.79 18.79 14.62
C ILE A 57 0.72 18.66 13.09
N ASN A 58 1.69 19.25 12.38
CA ASN A 58 1.74 19.21 10.93
C ASN A 58 1.89 17.77 10.39
N ASP A 59 2.77 16.99 10.99
CA ASP A 59 3.04 15.62 10.55
C ASP A 59 1.85 14.69 10.80
N GLU A 60 1.20 14.79 11.96
CA GLU A 60 0.00 14.02 12.25
C GLU A 60 -1.20 14.45 11.38
N THR A 61 -1.30 15.74 11.05
CA THR A 61 -2.32 16.25 10.11
C THR A 61 -2.10 15.71 8.70
N LYS A 62 -0.87 15.70 8.20
CA LYS A 62 -0.52 15.08 6.91
C LYS A 62 -0.86 13.59 6.90
N ARG A 63 -0.55 12.90 7.99
CA ARG A 63 -0.85 11.49 8.16
C ARG A 63 -2.35 11.22 8.14
N LEU A 64 -3.13 12.01 8.88
CA LEU A 64 -4.59 11.91 8.91
C LEU A 64 -5.20 12.14 7.53
N ARG A 65 -4.76 13.19 6.82
CA ARG A 65 -5.19 13.46 5.44
C ARG A 65 -4.94 12.27 4.53
N PHE A 66 -3.74 11.68 4.57
CA PHE A 66 -3.40 10.50 3.77
C PHE A 66 -4.29 9.29 4.09
N GLN A 67 -4.65 9.09 5.36
CA GLN A 67 -5.57 8.03 5.78
C GLN A 67 -6.98 8.25 5.24
N VAL A 68 -7.49 9.49 5.32
CA VAL A 68 -8.81 9.87 4.76
C VAL A 68 -8.84 9.69 3.25
N GLU A 69 -7.81 10.14 2.54
CA GLU A 69 -7.71 9.96 1.09
C GLU A 69 -7.74 8.47 0.68
N LYS A 70 -7.06 7.58 1.41
CA LYS A 70 -7.12 6.13 1.17
C LYS A 70 -8.54 5.57 1.32
N VAL A 71 -9.28 6.03 2.32
CA VAL A 71 -10.67 5.59 2.54
C VAL A 71 -11.59 6.13 1.46
N LEU A 72 -11.43 7.41 1.08
CA LEU A 72 -12.22 8.03 0.01
C LEU A 72 -11.95 7.40 -1.35
N GLN A 73 -10.68 7.14 -1.71
CA GLN A 73 -10.33 6.41 -2.94
C GLN A 73 -11.09 5.09 -3.02
N MET A 74 -11.13 4.34 -1.92
CA MET A 74 -11.83 3.06 -1.89
C MET A 74 -13.36 3.21 -2.01
N SER A 75 -13.95 4.22 -1.36
CA SER A 75 -15.39 4.51 -1.45
C SER A 75 -15.82 4.93 -2.86
N MET A 76 -15.00 5.72 -3.55
CA MET A 76 -15.27 6.13 -4.94
C MET A 76 -15.24 4.93 -5.90
N PHE A 77 -14.39 3.94 -5.65
CA PHE A 77 -14.37 2.69 -6.43
C PHE A 77 -15.58 1.77 -6.16
N GLU A 78 -16.29 1.95 -5.05
CA GLU A 78 -17.53 1.20 -4.78
C GLU A 78 -18.74 1.72 -5.56
N LYS A 79 -18.79 3.03 -5.81
CA LYS A 79 -19.98 3.71 -6.37
C LYS A 79 -20.04 3.80 -7.89
N GLN A 80 -19.38 2.93 -8.64
CA GLN A 80 -19.36 2.90 -10.11
C GLN A 80 -18.34 3.81 -10.80
N LYS A 81 -17.55 3.19 -11.68
CA LYS A 81 -16.82 3.81 -12.81
C LYS A 81 -16.18 5.16 -12.47
N ALA A 82 -15.17 5.13 -11.62
CA ALA A 82 -14.15 6.15 -11.77
C ALA A 82 -13.76 6.11 -13.26
N THR A 83 -13.98 7.19 -13.98
CA THR A 83 -13.57 7.29 -15.38
C THR A 83 -12.05 7.29 -15.38
N LEU A 84 -11.45 6.12 -15.64
CA LEU A 84 -10.01 5.99 -15.71
C LEU A 84 -9.50 6.84 -16.88
N LYS A 85 -8.50 7.65 -16.63
CA LYS A 85 -7.80 8.44 -17.66
C LYS A 85 -6.73 7.57 -18.29
N MET A 86 -7.16 6.66 -19.16
CA MET A 86 -6.30 5.71 -19.83
C MET A 86 -5.37 6.43 -20.83
N LYS A 87 -4.08 6.15 -20.75
CA LYS A 87 -3.07 6.62 -21.70
C LYS A 87 -1.97 5.57 -21.87
N GLU A 88 -1.20 5.74 -22.92
CA GLU A 88 0.02 4.98 -23.14
C GLU A 88 1.08 5.40 -22.12
N VAL A 89 1.68 4.41 -21.45
CA VAL A 89 2.70 4.60 -20.40
C VAL A 89 3.78 3.56 -20.57
N ASN A 90 5.03 4.00 -20.55
CA ASN A 90 6.17 3.10 -20.41
C ASN A 90 6.25 2.61 -18.96
N ALA A 91 5.96 1.33 -18.74
CA ALA A 91 5.93 0.74 -17.40
C ALA A 91 7.31 0.71 -16.75
N ASN A 92 8.39 0.53 -17.51
CA ASN A 92 9.76 0.54 -16.96
C ASN A 92 10.09 1.93 -16.39
N ASP A 93 9.79 3.00 -17.12
CA ASP A 93 10.05 4.38 -16.68
C ASP A 93 9.22 4.75 -15.46
N LEU A 94 7.93 4.40 -15.47
CA LEU A 94 7.04 4.63 -14.33
C LEU A 94 7.56 3.91 -13.08
N ILE A 95 7.90 2.62 -13.20
CA ILE A 95 8.41 1.82 -12.08
C ILE A 95 9.74 2.38 -11.59
N ALA A 96 10.67 2.76 -12.48
CA ALA A 96 11.93 3.37 -12.11
C ALA A 96 11.72 4.66 -11.30
N GLY A 97 10.79 5.52 -11.70
CA GLY A 97 10.41 6.74 -10.98
C GLY A 97 9.89 6.45 -9.56
N VAL A 98 9.03 5.43 -9.43
CA VAL A 98 8.52 5.00 -8.10
C VAL A 98 9.65 4.43 -7.26
N VAL A 99 10.52 3.58 -7.80
CA VAL A 99 11.66 3.00 -7.11
C VAL A 99 12.57 4.10 -6.56
N ASN A 100 12.93 5.08 -7.38
CA ASN A 100 13.77 6.21 -6.96
C ASN A 100 13.16 6.96 -5.77
N THR A 101 11.85 7.23 -5.82
CA THR A 101 11.14 7.90 -4.71
C THR A 101 11.09 7.03 -3.45
N PHE A 102 11.01 5.70 -3.62
CA PHE A 102 10.83 4.78 -2.51
C PHE A 102 12.15 4.36 -1.84
N THR A 103 13.28 4.51 -2.54
CA THR A 103 14.62 4.12 -2.06
C THR A 103 14.95 4.74 -0.71
N LEU A 104 14.74 6.06 -0.54
CA LEU A 104 14.98 6.76 0.73
C LEU A 104 14.15 6.17 1.89
N LYS A 105 12.95 5.67 1.60
CA LYS A 105 12.11 5.04 2.62
C LYS A 105 12.64 3.66 3.01
N VAL A 106 13.15 2.89 2.05
CA VAL A 106 13.73 1.56 2.29
C VAL A 106 15.04 1.67 3.07
N GLU A 107 15.89 2.62 2.72
CA GLU A 107 17.17 2.90 3.39
C GLU A 107 17.00 3.27 4.88
N LYS A 108 15.92 3.98 5.25
CA LYS A 108 15.60 4.26 6.66
C LYS A 108 15.42 3.00 7.51
N TYR A 109 15.16 1.86 6.88
CA TYR A 109 15.02 0.56 7.53
C TYR A 109 16.22 -0.35 7.26
N ASN A 110 17.38 0.22 6.90
CA ASN A 110 18.60 -0.50 6.51
C ASN A 110 18.33 -1.54 5.43
N GLY A 111 17.43 -1.21 4.48
CA GLY A 111 17.04 -2.10 3.42
C GLY A 111 17.63 -1.71 2.07
N LYS A 112 17.52 -2.62 1.12
CA LYS A 112 17.93 -2.44 -0.28
C LYS A 112 16.76 -2.71 -1.23
N ILE A 113 16.71 -1.91 -2.28
CA ILE A 113 15.77 -2.11 -3.39
C ILE A 113 16.59 -2.29 -4.68
N THR A 114 16.31 -3.37 -5.38
CA THR A 114 16.92 -3.67 -6.69
C THR A 114 15.83 -3.74 -7.75
N SER A 115 16.14 -3.26 -8.94
CA SER A 115 15.21 -3.30 -10.08
C SER A 115 15.91 -3.82 -11.34
N ASN A 116 15.31 -4.83 -11.95
CA ASN A 116 15.69 -5.42 -13.24
C ASN A 116 14.51 -5.23 -14.20
N LEU A 117 14.52 -4.10 -14.90
CA LEU A 117 13.42 -3.68 -15.78
C LEU A 117 13.71 -4.10 -17.21
N ASP A 118 13.68 -5.43 -17.46
CA ASP A 118 14.16 -6.07 -18.68
C ASP A 118 13.05 -6.27 -19.73
N ALA A 119 11.83 -5.74 -19.52
CA ALA A 119 10.79 -5.81 -20.52
C ALA A 119 11.18 -5.01 -21.78
N VAL A 120 11.29 -5.70 -22.92
CA VAL A 120 11.64 -5.10 -24.21
C VAL A 120 10.47 -4.26 -24.76
N ASN A 121 9.24 -4.71 -24.50
CA ASN A 121 8.01 -3.98 -24.82
C ASN A 121 7.31 -3.56 -23.52
N PRO A 122 7.69 -2.42 -22.92
CA PRO A 122 7.16 -1.98 -21.65
C PRO A 122 5.87 -1.17 -21.77
N ASP A 123 5.41 -0.85 -22.97
CA ASP A 123 4.30 0.08 -23.19
C ASP A 123 2.95 -0.57 -22.96
N ILE A 124 2.17 0.05 -22.08
CA ILE A 124 0.86 -0.40 -21.63
C ILE A 124 -0.15 0.74 -21.66
N PHE A 125 -1.44 0.40 -21.77
CA PHE A 125 -2.53 1.38 -21.74
C PHE A 125 -3.17 1.39 -20.35
N VAL A 126 -2.83 2.41 -19.54
CA VAL A 126 -3.23 2.47 -18.12
C VAL A 126 -3.54 3.91 -17.69
N ASP A 127 -4.27 4.04 -16.59
CA ASP A 127 -4.32 5.27 -15.81
C ASP A 127 -3.05 5.36 -14.96
N GLU A 128 -2.15 6.27 -15.35
CA GLU A 128 -0.81 6.41 -14.77
C GLU A 128 -0.87 6.66 -13.25
N MET A 129 -1.77 7.51 -12.77
CA MET A 129 -1.90 7.83 -11.35
C MET A 129 -2.33 6.59 -10.55
N HIS A 130 -3.34 5.89 -11.03
CA HIS A 130 -3.83 4.69 -10.36
C HIS A 130 -2.82 3.56 -10.43
N PHE A 131 -2.13 3.41 -11.54
CA PHE A 131 -1.09 2.38 -11.69
C PHE A 131 0.14 2.68 -10.82
N THR A 132 0.57 3.94 -10.75
CA THR A 132 1.60 4.39 -9.80
C THR A 132 1.22 4.02 -8.35
N ASN A 133 -0.03 4.28 -7.96
CA ASN A 133 -0.53 3.91 -6.63
C ASN A 133 -0.56 2.39 -6.39
N VAL A 134 -0.76 1.57 -7.43
CA VAL A 134 -0.63 0.10 -7.33
C VAL A 134 0.78 -0.27 -6.88
N ILE A 135 1.80 0.24 -7.57
CA ILE A 135 3.20 -0.06 -7.25
C ILE A 135 3.54 0.43 -5.83
N PHE A 136 3.15 1.66 -5.47
CA PHE A 136 3.34 2.19 -4.11
C PHE A 136 2.69 1.32 -3.04
N ASN A 137 1.47 0.82 -3.25
CA ASN A 137 0.79 -0.03 -2.28
C ASN A 137 1.54 -1.35 -2.05
N LEU A 138 2.08 -1.95 -3.10
CA LEU A 138 2.85 -3.21 -2.97
C LEU A 138 4.17 -2.98 -2.24
N LEU A 139 4.90 -1.91 -2.57
CA LEU A 139 6.14 -1.55 -1.89
C LEU A 139 5.91 -1.15 -0.42
N ASP A 140 4.83 -0.41 -0.13
CA ASP A 140 4.45 -0.03 1.23
C ASP A 140 4.11 -1.27 2.08
N ASN A 141 3.45 -2.26 1.51
CA ASN A 141 3.21 -3.54 2.16
C ASN A 141 4.51 -4.28 2.49
N ALA A 142 5.46 -4.31 1.58
CA ALA A 142 6.75 -4.94 1.82
C ALA A 142 7.51 -4.30 3.01
N VAL A 143 7.48 -2.96 3.12
CA VAL A 143 8.06 -2.25 4.27
C VAL A 143 7.31 -2.55 5.57
N LYS A 144 5.97 -2.59 5.52
CA LYS A 144 5.12 -2.85 6.70
C LYS A 144 5.29 -4.26 7.27
N TYR A 145 5.46 -5.24 6.39
CA TYR A 145 5.55 -6.65 6.75
C TYR A 145 6.99 -7.18 6.73
N LYS A 146 7.97 -6.28 6.83
CA LYS A 146 9.38 -6.67 6.96
C LYS A 146 9.61 -7.48 8.24
N LYS A 147 10.59 -8.35 8.23
CA LYS A 147 11.05 -9.05 9.44
C LYS A 147 11.73 -8.07 10.39
N GLN A 148 11.49 -8.25 11.67
CA GLN A 148 12.23 -7.55 12.71
C GLN A 148 13.70 -8.03 12.71
N TYR A 149 14.66 -7.11 12.89
CA TYR A 149 16.10 -7.42 12.95
C TYR A 149 16.72 -8.02 11.67
N HIS A 150 16.04 -7.93 10.52
CA HIS A 150 16.58 -8.35 9.24
C HIS A 150 16.59 -7.18 8.26
N GLU A 151 17.60 -7.16 7.40
CA GLU A 151 17.65 -6.22 6.27
C GLU A 151 16.43 -6.46 5.36
N LEU A 152 15.75 -5.37 4.98
CA LEU A 152 14.67 -5.45 4.02
C LEU A 152 15.24 -5.52 2.60
N LEU A 153 15.00 -6.61 1.91
CA LEU A 153 15.41 -6.79 0.52
C LEU A 153 14.17 -6.76 -0.38
N LEU A 154 14.12 -5.80 -1.29
CA LEU A 154 13.09 -5.66 -2.31
C LEU A 154 13.69 -5.90 -3.68
N ASN A 155 13.04 -6.72 -4.48
CA ASN A 155 13.41 -6.97 -5.87
C ASN A 155 12.22 -6.73 -6.79
N ILE A 156 12.40 -5.88 -7.79
CA ILE A 156 11.39 -5.57 -8.80
C ILE A 156 11.91 -6.03 -10.15
N ARG A 157 11.07 -6.73 -10.91
CA ARG A 157 11.44 -7.20 -12.24
C ARG A 157 10.29 -6.96 -13.21
N THR A 158 10.64 -6.63 -14.45
CA THR A 158 9.72 -6.63 -15.58
C THR A 158 10.24 -7.53 -16.69
N TRP A 159 9.34 -8.22 -17.38
CA TRP A 159 9.66 -9.01 -18.57
C TRP A 159 8.45 -9.18 -19.46
N ASN A 160 8.66 -9.57 -20.69
CA ASN A 160 7.59 -9.92 -21.62
C ASN A 160 7.51 -11.44 -21.79
N GLU A 161 6.30 -11.97 -21.76
CA GLU A 161 6.04 -13.38 -22.01
C GLU A 161 4.66 -13.54 -22.65
N SER A 162 4.56 -14.33 -23.71
CA SER A 162 3.27 -14.63 -24.39
C SER A 162 2.45 -13.39 -24.75
N GLY A 163 3.11 -12.33 -25.23
CA GLY A 163 2.46 -11.08 -25.65
C GLY A 163 1.89 -10.24 -24.49
N LYS A 164 2.43 -10.41 -23.29
CA LYS A 164 2.02 -9.68 -22.08
C LYS A 164 3.22 -9.10 -21.36
N LEU A 165 2.98 -8.02 -20.62
CA LEU A 165 3.93 -7.48 -19.67
C LEU A 165 3.72 -8.16 -18.30
N TYR A 166 4.77 -8.65 -17.73
CA TYR A 166 4.85 -9.17 -16.36
C TYR A 166 5.66 -8.22 -15.51
N ILE A 167 5.14 -7.96 -14.31
CA ILE A 167 5.81 -7.15 -13.30
C ILE A 167 5.80 -7.95 -12.00
N SER A 168 6.96 -8.19 -11.41
CA SER A 168 7.05 -8.83 -10.10
C SER A 168 7.66 -7.90 -9.07
N ILE A 169 7.08 -7.90 -7.87
CA ILE A 169 7.60 -7.19 -6.70
C ILE A 169 7.74 -8.24 -5.60
N GLN A 170 8.98 -8.47 -5.17
CA GLN A 170 9.33 -9.49 -4.19
C GLN A 170 9.99 -8.87 -2.98
N ASP A 171 9.59 -9.31 -1.79
CA ASP A 171 10.19 -8.98 -0.50
C ASP A 171 10.70 -10.24 0.21
N ASN A 172 11.56 -10.05 1.20
CA ASN A 172 12.03 -11.06 2.14
C ASN A 172 11.37 -10.95 3.51
N GLY A 173 10.16 -10.41 3.57
CA GLY A 173 9.40 -10.16 4.80
C GLY A 173 8.90 -11.43 5.50
N ILE A 174 7.91 -11.25 6.39
CA ILE A 174 7.36 -12.34 7.20
C ILE A 174 6.62 -13.41 6.39
N GLY A 175 6.29 -13.11 5.13
CA GLY A 175 5.52 -14.04 4.28
C GLY A 175 4.06 -14.21 4.71
N ILE A 176 3.33 -15.02 3.95
CA ILE A 176 1.89 -15.24 4.10
C ILE A 176 1.60 -16.74 4.07
N LYS A 177 0.80 -17.24 5.00
CA LYS A 177 0.34 -18.64 5.00
C LYS A 177 -0.52 -18.93 3.76
N LYS A 178 -0.38 -20.13 3.19
CA LYS A 178 -1.10 -20.57 1.97
C LYS A 178 -2.63 -20.37 2.06
N GLU A 179 -3.22 -20.63 3.22
CA GLU A 179 -4.65 -20.48 3.48
C GLU A 179 -5.16 -19.03 3.34
N ASN A 180 -4.27 -18.04 3.48
CA ASN A 180 -4.58 -16.61 3.41
C ASN A 180 -4.35 -16.02 2.02
N LEU A 181 -3.53 -16.65 1.15
CA LEU A 181 -3.12 -16.09 -0.15
C LEU A 181 -4.30 -15.69 -1.05
N LYS A 182 -5.40 -16.45 -1.03
CA LYS A 182 -6.60 -16.10 -1.80
C LYS A 182 -7.42 -14.97 -1.18
N LYS A 183 -7.31 -14.79 0.14
CA LYS A 183 -8.11 -13.84 0.91
C LYS A 183 -7.46 -12.48 1.06
N ILE A 184 -6.13 -12.37 0.89
CA ILE A 184 -5.42 -11.09 1.06
C ILE A 184 -5.90 -9.98 0.10
N PHE A 185 -6.56 -10.34 -0.99
CA PHE A 185 -7.15 -9.42 -1.95
C PHE A 185 -8.63 -9.10 -1.65
N ASP A 186 -9.21 -9.71 -0.62
CA ASP A 186 -10.57 -9.40 -0.20
C ASP A 186 -10.58 -8.09 0.58
N LYS A 187 -11.63 -7.30 0.39
CA LYS A 187 -11.80 -6.01 1.10
C LYS A 187 -11.83 -6.24 2.60
N PHE A 188 -11.12 -5.37 3.32
CA PHE A 188 -11.05 -5.36 4.78
C PHE A 188 -10.35 -6.58 5.39
N TYR A 189 -9.90 -7.52 4.55
CA TYR A 189 -9.21 -8.70 5.06
C TYR A 189 -7.82 -8.36 5.56
N ARG A 190 -7.51 -8.83 6.75
CA ARG A 190 -6.17 -8.76 7.36
C ARG A 190 -5.80 -10.13 7.92
N VAL A 191 -4.55 -10.50 7.73
CA VAL A 191 -4.01 -11.70 8.39
C VAL A 191 -3.79 -11.35 9.85
N HIS A 192 -4.42 -12.11 10.75
CA HIS A 192 -4.19 -11.97 12.19
C HIS A 192 -2.80 -12.57 12.50
N THR A 193 -1.84 -11.72 12.77
CA THR A 193 -0.43 -12.08 13.02
C THR A 193 -0.12 -12.13 14.53
N GLY A 194 -1.07 -12.52 15.37
CA GLY A 194 -0.88 -12.63 16.82
C GLY A 194 -0.46 -11.30 17.45
N ASN A 195 0.74 -11.23 18.01
CA ASN A 195 1.26 -10.03 18.71
C ASN A 195 1.70 -8.86 17.81
N LEU A 196 1.57 -8.94 16.48
CA LEU A 196 1.82 -7.81 15.57
C LEU A 196 0.61 -6.86 15.50
N HIS A 197 0.16 -6.38 16.68
CA HIS A 197 -0.87 -5.34 16.78
C HIS A 197 -0.44 -3.99 16.13
N ASP A 198 0.83 -3.84 15.75
CA ASP A 198 1.40 -2.58 15.24
C ASP A 198 1.38 -2.40 13.72
N VAL A 199 0.92 -3.36 12.95
CA VAL A 199 0.86 -3.16 11.49
C VAL A 199 -0.36 -2.31 11.15
N LYS A 200 -0.14 -0.99 11.02
CA LYS A 200 -1.17 0.01 10.70
C LYS A 200 -1.75 -0.19 9.30
N GLY A 201 -3.08 -0.14 9.19
CA GLY A 201 -3.74 -0.16 7.87
C GLY A 201 -5.15 -0.76 7.88
N PHE A 202 -5.93 -0.38 6.88
CA PHE A 202 -7.38 -0.66 6.80
C PHE A 202 -7.75 -1.97 6.10
N GLY A 203 -6.77 -2.75 5.61
CA GLY A 203 -7.05 -3.95 4.79
C GLY A 203 -7.65 -3.64 3.41
N LEU A 204 -7.41 -2.43 2.89
CA LEU A 204 -7.95 -1.96 1.62
C LEU A 204 -6.93 -1.96 0.48
N GLY A 205 -5.63 -1.92 0.79
CA GLY A 205 -4.58 -1.70 -0.21
C GLY A 205 -4.53 -2.79 -1.28
N LEU A 206 -4.51 -4.07 -0.91
CA LEU A 206 -4.45 -5.16 -1.88
C LEU A 206 -5.77 -5.35 -2.64
N ALA A 207 -6.92 -5.06 -2.03
CA ALA A 207 -8.20 -5.05 -2.71
C ALA A 207 -8.25 -3.95 -3.79
N TYR A 208 -7.73 -2.74 -3.48
CA TYR A 208 -7.56 -1.67 -4.44
C TYR A 208 -6.62 -2.09 -5.58
N VAL A 209 -5.45 -2.65 -5.26
CA VAL A 209 -4.50 -3.15 -6.27
C VAL A 209 -5.18 -4.13 -7.22
N LYS A 210 -5.87 -5.14 -6.70
CA LYS A 210 -6.58 -6.13 -7.52
C LYS A 210 -7.62 -5.46 -8.42
N LYS A 211 -8.42 -4.55 -7.88
CA LYS A 211 -9.47 -3.85 -8.64
C LYS A 211 -8.87 -3.03 -9.78
N ILE A 212 -7.84 -2.23 -9.51
CA ILE A 212 -7.16 -1.41 -10.53
C ILE A 212 -6.58 -2.30 -11.62
N ILE A 213 -5.86 -3.36 -11.27
CA ILE A 213 -5.29 -4.27 -12.26
C ILE A 213 -6.38 -4.92 -13.12
N GLN A 214 -7.51 -5.31 -12.54
CA GLN A 214 -8.66 -5.85 -13.28
C GLN A 214 -9.29 -4.82 -14.21
N ASP A 215 -9.42 -3.57 -13.79
CA ASP A 215 -9.96 -2.48 -14.61
C ASP A 215 -9.04 -2.16 -15.80
N HIS A 216 -7.74 -2.45 -15.67
CA HIS A 216 -6.74 -2.40 -16.73
C HIS A 216 -6.61 -3.74 -17.51
N LYS A 217 -7.61 -4.61 -17.42
CA LYS A 217 -7.67 -5.92 -18.10
C LYS A 217 -6.50 -6.86 -17.75
N GLY A 218 -5.85 -6.60 -16.63
CA GLY A 218 -4.75 -7.40 -16.10
C GLY A 218 -5.18 -8.38 -15.02
N THR A 219 -4.21 -9.12 -14.51
CA THR A 219 -4.36 -10.02 -13.37
C THR A 219 -3.23 -9.80 -12.37
N ILE A 220 -3.51 -10.09 -11.10
CA ILE A 220 -2.51 -10.12 -10.03
C ILE A 220 -2.62 -11.41 -9.24
N ARG A 221 -1.46 -11.98 -8.88
CA ARG A 221 -1.37 -13.11 -7.96
C ARG A 221 -0.24 -12.89 -6.95
N ALA A 222 -0.30 -13.63 -5.85
CA ALA A 222 0.74 -13.65 -4.84
C ALA A 222 1.30 -15.07 -4.68
N GLU A 223 2.60 -15.17 -4.58
CA GLU A 223 3.37 -16.35 -4.20
C GLU A 223 4.07 -16.01 -2.88
N SER A 224 3.92 -16.83 -1.86
CA SER A 224 4.51 -16.51 -0.57
C SER A 224 4.72 -17.76 0.26
N GLU A 225 5.76 -17.71 1.06
CA GLU A 225 6.09 -18.70 2.07
C GLU A 225 6.34 -18.01 3.41
N LEU A 226 5.76 -18.56 4.48
CA LEU A 226 5.88 -17.98 5.82
C LEU A 226 7.35 -17.95 6.25
N ASN A 227 7.79 -16.83 6.79
CA ASN A 227 9.17 -16.53 7.18
C ASN A 227 10.21 -16.51 6.03
N VAL A 228 9.77 -16.59 4.78
CA VAL A 228 10.65 -16.43 3.61
C VAL A 228 10.43 -15.07 2.96
N GLY A 229 9.18 -14.76 2.60
CA GLY A 229 8.80 -13.50 1.97
C GLY A 229 7.59 -13.63 1.06
N THR A 230 7.29 -12.56 0.32
CA THR A 230 6.16 -12.52 -0.60
C THR A 230 6.59 -11.98 -1.97
N LYS A 231 6.03 -12.55 -3.02
CA LYS A 231 6.19 -12.10 -4.40
C LYS A 231 4.82 -11.86 -5.01
N PHE A 232 4.53 -10.60 -5.34
CA PHE A 232 3.37 -10.24 -6.14
C PHE A 232 3.74 -10.23 -7.62
N ILE A 233 2.86 -10.79 -8.45
CA ILE A 233 3.05 -10.85 -9.90
C ILE A 233 1.83 -10.23 -10.56
N ILE A 234 2.06 -9.15 -11.29
CA ILE A 234 1.07 -8.45 -12.12
C ILE A 234 1.30 -8.85 -13.57
N VAL A 235 0.22 -9.10 -14.29
CA VAL A 235 0.24 -9.39 -15.74
C VAL A 235 -0.71 -8.42 -16.43
N LEU A 236 -0.22 -7.68 -17.41
CA LEU A 236 -0.98 -6.72 -18.19
C LEU A 236 -0.91 -7.04 -19.69
N PRO A 237 -1.97 -6.77 -20.45
CA PRO A 237 -1.89 -6.84 -21.89
C PRO A 237 -0.96 -5.73 -22.41
N LEU A 238 -0.16 -6.05 -23.42
CA LEU A 238 0.60 -5.03 -24.15
C LEU A 238 -0.34 -4.21 -25.04
N LEU A 239 0.07 -2.98 -25.36
CA LEU A 239 -0.52 -2.27 -26.48
C LEU A 239 -0.39 -3.14 -27.74
N LYS A 240 -1.50 -3.38 -28.41
CA LYS A 240 -1.43 -3.97 -29.76
C LYS A 240 -0.89 -2.88 -30.67
N ASN A 241 0.31 -3.09 -31.23
CA ASN A 241 0.73 -2.35 -32.40
C ASN A 241 -0.25 -2.70 -33.53
N GLU A 242 -1.10 -1.75 -33.91
CA GLU A 242 -1.88 -1.84 -35.13
C GLU A 242 -0.97 -1.79 -36.34
#